data_de3aceeba5cb4d7eac86ccf8f2951693
#
_entry.id   de3aceeba5cb4d7eac86ccf8f2951693
#
_cell.length_a   1.000
_cell.length_b   1.000
_cell.length_c   1.000
_cell.angle_alpha   90.00
_cell.angle_beta   90.00
_cell.angle_gamma   90.00
#
_symmetry.space_group_name_H-M   'P 1'
#
loop_
_entity.id
_entity.type
_entity.pdbx_description
1 polymer ?
#
loop_
_entity_poly.entity_id
_entity_poly.type
_entity_poly.pdbx_seq_one_letter_code
_entity_poly.pdbx_strand_id
1 'polypeptide(L)'
;KYCFAGQGGYGQWRMLMSFDVARRAVDFLIAHSGPREHCELDFFGGEPLMNWHVVQQTVDYVHNQEKKHHKKIKMSLTTNGMLLDEEKTKYLTDNHISLILSLDGRKEMHDRMRPDVNNEGTYDQIVKNLQYCIAHRNGEEYYVRGTFTRHNLDFTTDVEDMLDHGFPAVSMEPVVGDDSAEYSIKESDLPRVKEEYDRLAQLFIQREEEGRPFFFFHFNMDLWKGPCLPKRLRGCGAGHEYLAVVPNGDIYPCHQFVGREGYVVGNVYEGLKNMKMMHDFRMNHVFSKPECVDCWAKFFCSGGCHANNEAYAGDIHKPYQITCEIQKKRVECAMMIQAYNSLRKPKVMAQPGTRAAKAAAAALRKEG
;
A
#
# COMPACT_ATOMS: atom_id res chain seq x y z
N LYS A 1 14.12 8.46 5.01
CA LYS A 1 15.41 7.74 5.20
C LYS A 1 15.29 6.27 4.86
N TYR A 2 14.20 5.64 5.20
CA TYR A 2 13.96 4.19 4.98
C TYR A 2 13.40 3.84 3.58
N CYS A 3 13.19 4.82 2.71
CA CYS A 3 12.55 4.58 1.42
C CYS A 3 13.40 3.65 0.54
N PHE A 4 12.84 2.54 0.11
CA PHE A 4 13.54 1.59 -0.81
C PHE A 4 13.83 2.21 -2.19
N ALA A 5 13.12 3.28 -2.57
CA ALA A 5 13.43 4.08 -3.75
C ALA A 5 14.64 5.02 -3.54
N GLY A 6 15.24 5.02 -2.34
CA GLY A 6 16.27 5.96 -1.95
C GLY A 6 15.77 7.40 -2.09
N GLN A 7 16.50 8.25 -2.78
CA GLN A 7 16.04 9.61 -3.08
C GLN A 7 15.14 9.69 -4.35
N GLY A 8 14.37 8.64 -4.63
CA GLY A 8 13.47 8.56 -5.77
C GLY A 8 14.09 8.01 -7.05
N GLY A 9 15.38 7.66 -7.03
CA GLY A 9 16.10 7.14 -8.19
C GLY A 9 16.25 5.61 -8.23
N TYR A 10 15.83 4.91 -7.20
CA TYR A 10 15.95 3.43 -7.09
C TYR A 10 17.37 2.92 -7.35
N GLY A 11 18.40 3.65 -6.90
CA GLY A 11 19.79 3.33 -7.19
C GLY A 11 20.23 3.58 -8.65
N GLN A 12 19.35 4.16 -9.46
CA GLN A 12 19.60 4.50 -10.87
C GLN A 12 19.60 6.02 -11.09
N TRP A 13 19.70 6.46 -12.35
CA TRP A 13 19.58 7.86 -12.71
C TRP A 13 18.18 8.39 -12.40
N ARG A 14 18.09 9.58 -11.80
CA ARG A 14 16.83 10.28 -11.60
C ARG A 14 16.26 10.70 -12.95
N MET A 15 15.11 10.13 -13.31
CA MET A 15 14.42 10.47 -14.55
C MET A 15 12.93 10.63 -14.30
N LEU A 16 12.32 11.56 -14.99
CA LEU A 16 10.87 11.64 -15.09
C LEU A 16 10.41 10.78 -16.27
N MET A 17 9.32 10.04 -16.08
CA MET A 17 8.72 9.23 -17.15
C MET A 17 8.16 10.16 -18.22
N SER A 18 8.43 9.86 -19.51
CA SER A 18 7.80 10.54 -20.62
C SER A 18 6.37 10.03 -20.84
N PHE A 19 5.51 10.86 -21.46
CA PHE A 19 4.16 10.40 -21.80
C PHE A 19 4.19 9.20 -22.78
N ASP A 20 5.17 9.11 -23.68
CA ASP A 20 5.26 7.96 -24.60
C ASP A 20 5.47 6.64 -23.83
N VAL A 21 6.35 6.62 -22.81
CA VAL A 21 6.52 5.44 -21.95
C VAL A 21 5.24 5.13 -21.16
N ALA A 22 4.62 6.15 -20.56
CA ALA A 22 3.38 5.98 -19.80
C ALA A 22 2.24 5.43 -20.67
N ARG A 23 2.07 5.98 -21.88
CA ARG A 23 1.11 5.49 -22.86
C ARG A 23 1.35 4.03 -23.21
N ARG A 24 2.60 3.66 -23.50
CA ARG A 24 2.97 2.26 -23.81
C ARG A 24 2.75 1.32 -22.62
N ALA A 25 2.92 1.79 -21.40
CA ALA A 25 2.61 1.00 -20.20
C ALA A 25 1.10 0.72 -20.11
N VAL A 26 0.23 1.70 -20.43
CA VAL A 26 -1.23 1.50 -20.51
C VAL A 26 -1.59 0.53 -21.64
N ASP A 27 -1.01 0.68 -22.83
CA ASP A 27 -1.22 -0.24 -23.96
C ASP A 27 -0.78 -1.67 -23.59
N PHE A 28 0.36 -1.81 -22.92
CA PHE A 28 0.86 -3.08 -22.42
C PHE A 28 -0.10 -3.72 -21.41
N LEU A 29 -0.61 -2.96 -20.43
CA LEU A 29 -1.60 -3.43 -19.46
C LEU A 29 -2.83 -3.98 -20.17
N ILE A 30 -3.38 -3.25 -21.13
CA ILE A 30 -4.57 -3.67 -21.88
C ILE A 30 -4.29 -4.92 -22.70
N ALA A 31 -3.19 -4.97 -23.44
CA ALA A 31 -2.81 -6.12 -24.27
C ALA A 31 -2.62 -7.41 -23.46
N HIS A 32 -2.09 -7.30 -22.22
CA HIS A 32 -1.80 -8.45 -21.37
C HIS A 32 -2.91 -8.79 -20.36
N SER A 33 -3.96 -7.96 -20.26
CA SER A 33 -5.09 -8.22 -19.34
C SER A 33 -6.01 -9.36 -19.80
N GLY A 34 -5.90 -9.81 -21.05
CA GLY A 34 -6.75 -10.86 -21.60
C GLY A 34 -8.24 -10.55 -21.46
N PRO A 35 -9.06 -11.51 -21.01
CA PRO A 35 -10.52 -11.32 -20.85
C PRO A 35 -10.91 -10.53 -19.59
N ARG A 36 -9.96 -10.10 -18.74
CA ARG A 36 -10.28 -9.33 -17.53
C ARG A 36 -10.85 -7.96 -17.92
N GLU A 37 -12.05 -7.67 -17.46
CA GLU A 37 -12.67 -6.36 -17.61
C GLU A 37 -12.03 -5.32 -16.71
N HIS A 38 -11.67 -5.71 -15.48
CA HIS A 38 -11.11 -4.82 -14.46
C HIS A 38 -9.59 -4.94 -14.43
N CYS A 39 -8.93 -3.79 -14.55
CA CYS A 39 -7.49 -3.62 -14.38
C CYS A 39 -7.19 -2.53 -13.35
N GLU A 40 -5.96 -2.46 -12.88
CA GLU A 40 -5.51 -1.43 -11.94
C GLU A 40 -4.25 -0.76 -12.49
N LEU A 41 -4.12 0.54 -12.29
CA LEU A 41 -2.96 1.35 -12.62
C LEU A 41 -2.61 2.24 -11.44
N ASP A 42 -1.37 2.14 -10.96
CA ASP A 42 -0.90 2.87 -9.79
C ASP A 42 0.19 3.87 -10.19
N PHE A 43 -0.06 5.14 -9.91
CA PHE A 43 0.95 6.19 -10.04
C PHE A 43 1.82 6.17 -8.79
N PHE A 44 3.06 5.73 -8.98
CA PHE A 44 4.04 5.56 -7.92
C PHE A 44 5.38 6.22 -8.31
N GLY A 45 6.46 5.86 -7.65
CA GLY A 45 7.81 6.29 -8.01
C GLY A 45 8.52 6.94 -6.85
N GLY A 46 9.31 7.99 -7.07
CA GLY A 46 9.82 8.85 -6.02
C GLY A 46 8.68 9.70 -5.45
N GLU A 47 8.17 10.63 -6.27
CA GLU A 47 6.96 11.41 -6.02
C GLU A 47 6.24 11.66 -7.35
N PRO A 48 5.07 11.05 -7.60
CA PRO A 48 4.40 11.17 -8.89
C PRO A 48 3.91 12.59 -9.20
N LEU A 49 3.59 13.40 -8.18
CA LEU A 49 3.16 14.78 -8.37
C LEU A 49 4.26 15.72 -8.93
N MET A 50 5.53 15.31 -8.90
CA MET A 50 6.62 16.01 -9.60
C MET A 50 6.46 15.93 -11.13
N ASN A 51 5.76 14.92 -11.63
CA ASN A 51 5.52 14.73 -13.07
C ASN A 51 4.03 14.93 -13.42
N TRP A 52 3.42 15.93 -12.80
CA TRP A 52 1.98 16.17 -12.82
C TRP A 52 1.37 16.19 -14.23
N HIS A 53 2.04 16.85 -15.16
CA HIS A 53 1.57 16.91 -16.54
C HIS A 53 1.45 15.53 -17.19
N VAL A 54 2.42 14.64 -16.96
CA VAL A 54 2.35 13.27 -17.51
C VAL A 54 1.29 12.45 -16.79
N VAL A 55 1.07 12.67 -15.49
CA VAL A 55 -0.06 12.04 -14.76
C VAL A 55 -1.38 12.42 -15.43
N GLN A 56 -1.62 13.72 -15.68
CA GLN A 56 -2.85 14.18 -16.35
C GLN A 56 -3.01 13.57 -17.75
N GLN A 57 -1.96 13.62 -18.58
CA GLN A 57 -2.00 13.02 -19.92
C GLN A 57 -2.30 11.52 -19.89
N THR A 58 -1.76 10.83 -18.87
CA THR A 58 -1.99 9.38 -18.72
C THR A 58 -3.42 9.08 -18.30
N VAL A 59 -3.99 9.86 -17.39
CA VAL A 59 -5.40 9.75 -16.98
C VAL A 59 -6.34 9.94 -18.16
N ASP A 60 -6.13 10.99 -18.94
CA ASP A 60 -6.92 11.25 -20.16
C ASP A 60 -6.79 10.10 -21.17
N TYR A 61 -5.58 9.57 -21.32
CA TYR A 61 -5.34 8.43 -22.20
C TYR A 61 -6.06 7.17 -21.70
N VAL A 62 -6.00 6.87 -20.40
CA VAL A 62 -6.70 5.74 -19.78
C VAL A 62 -8.19 5.82 -20.06
N HIS A 63 -8.85 6.95 -19.81
CA HIS A 63 -10.29 7.14 -20.05
C HIS A 63 -10.69 6.91 -21.53
N ASN A 64 -9.81 7.28 -22.47
CA ASN A 64 -10.04 7.00 -23.88
C ASN A 64 -9.89 5.51 -24.21
N GLN A 65 -8.89 4.84 -23.62
CA GLN A 65 -8.65 3.42 -23.85
C GLN A 65 -9.71 2.53 -23.18
N GLU A 66 -10.22 2.89 -22.01
CA GLU A 66 -11.33 2.19 -21.34
C GLU A 66 -12.54 2.06 -22.27
N LYS A 67 -12.94 3.16 -22.89
CA LYS A 67 -14.07 3.20 -23.85
C LYS A 67 -13.80 2.31 -25.07
N LYS A 68 -12.60 2.40 -25.64
CA LYS A 68 -12.20 1.67 -26.84
C LYS A 68 -12.10 0.15 -26.64
N HIS A 69 -11.61 -0.27 -25.47
CA HIS A 69 -11.31 -1.67 -25.17
C HIS A 69 -12.30 -2.33 -24.22
N HIS A 70 -13.37 -1.62 -23.82
CA HIS A 70 -14.36 -2.10 -22.84
C HIS A 70 -13.73 -2.58 -21.53
N LYS A 71 -12.72 -1.83 -21.05
CA LYS A 71 -12.03 -2.07 -19.78
C LYS A 71 -12.49 -1.06 -18.72
N LYS A 72 -12.29 -1.42 -17.46
CA LYS A 72 -12.42 -0.53 -16.30
C LYS A 72 -11.07 -0.52 -15.60
N ILE A 73 -10.38 0.61 -15.66
CA ILE A 73 -9.03 0.75 -15.10
C ILE A 73 -9.13 1.61 -13.84
N LYS A 74 -9.12 0.96 -12.67
CA LYS A 74 -9.05 1.67 -11.40
C LYS A 74 -7.67 2.30 -11.28
N MET A 75 -7.65 3.62 -11.07
CA MET A 75 -6.41 4.37 -10.88
C MET A 75 -6.18 4.68 -9.40
N SER A 76 -4.94 4.58 -8.95
CA SER A 76 -4.49 5.01 -7.63
C SER A 76 -3.21 5.85 -7.74
N LEU A 77 -2.94 6.65 -6.71
CA LEU A 77 -1.75 7.50 -6.65
C LEU A 77 -1.23 7.51 -5.21
N THR A 78 0.06 7.18 -5.06
CA THR A 78 0.77 7.26 -3.79
C THR A 78 1.63 8.51 -3.75
N THR A 79 1.40 9.40 -2.78
CA THR A 79 2.14 10.67 -2.65
C THR A 79 2.64 10.91 -1.23
N ASN A 80 3.75 11.64 -1.12
CA ASN A 80 4.24 12.16 0.16
C ASN A 80 3.46 13.39 0.64
N GLY A 81 2.52 13.92 -0.14
CA GLY A 81 1.64 15.02 0.23
C GLY A 81 2.25 16.43 0.13
N MET A 82 3.56 16.57 -0.08
CA MET A 82 4.23 17.88 -0.13
C MET A 82 3.76 18.78 -1.27
N LEU A 83 3.49 18.19 -2.43
CA LEU A 83 3.07 18.91 -3.63
C LEU A 83 1.54 18.91 -3.84
N LEU A 84 0.80 18.37 -2.87
CA LEU A 84 -0.65 18.32 -2.95
C LEU A 84 -1.22 19.70 -2.63
N ASP A 85 -2.06 20.20 -3.56
CA ASP A 85 -2.72 21.49 -3.50
C ASP A 85 -4.21 21.39 -3.91
N GLU A 86 -4.89 22.50 -3.98
CA GLU A 86 -6.30 22.59 -4.34
C GLU A 86 -6.57 22.08 -5.76
N GLU A 87 -5.77 22.50 -6.75
CA GLU A 87 -5.93 22.11 -8.15
C GLU A 87 -5.78 20.59 -8.31
N LYS A 88 -4.71 20.02 -7.74
CA LYS A 88 -4.45 18.58 -7.80
C LYS A 88 -5.48 17.77 -7.04
N THR A 89 -5.90 18.24 -5.86
CA THR A 89 -6.98 17.62 -5.08
C THR A 89 -8.26 17.53 -5.89
N LYS A 90 -8.67 18.64 -6.50
CA LYS A 90 -9.87 18.67 -7.35
C LYS A 90 -9.74 17.71 -8.52
N TYR A 91 -8.63 17.75 -9.26
CA TYR A 91 -8.41 16.88 -10.42
C TYR A 91 -8.45 15.40 -10.05
N LEU A 92 -7.73 15.00 -8.99
CA LEU A 92 -7.68 13.61 -8.52
C LEU A 92 -9.05 13.12 -8.05
N THR A 93 -9.85 14.01 -7.45
CA THR A 93 -11.22 13.71 -7.00
C THR A 93 -12.17 13.56 -8.18
N ASP A 94 -12.15 14.49 -9.12
CA ASP A 94 -13.01 14.48 -10.31
C ASP A 94 -12.76 13.28 -11.23
N ASN A 95 -11.53 12.76 -11.24
CA ASN A 95 -11.14 11.57 -12.00
C ASN A 95 -11.20 10.26 -11.19
N HIS A 96 -11.79 10.25 -10.00
CA HIS A 96 -11.97 9.07 -9.14
C HIS A 96 -10.66 8.31 -8.83
N ILE A 97 -9.54 9.02 -8.69
CA ILE A 97 -8.25 8.43 -8.40
C ILE A 97 -8.15 8.17 -6.89
N SER A 98 -7.98 6.91 -6.49
CA SER A 98 -7.79 6.52 -5.08
C SER A 98 -6.44 7.05 -4.57
N LEU A 99 -6.38 7.55 -3.32
CA LEU A 99 -5.14 8.13 -2.79
C LEU A 99 -4.56 7.32 -1.65
N ILE A 100 -3.24 7.12 -1.72
CA ILE A 100 -2.41 6.65 -0.62
C ILE A 100 -1.54 7.83 -0.18
N LEU A 101 -1.85 8.37 1.00
CA LEU A 101 -1.26 9.59 1.54
C LEU A 101 -0.24 9.24 2.61
N SER A 102 1.02 9.59 2.41
CA SER A 102 2.11 9.17 3.29
C SER A 102 2.25 10.10 4.50
N LEU A 103 2.05 9.57 5.71
CA LEU A 103 2.29 10.24 6.99
C LEU A 103 2.66 9.19 8.04
N ASP A 104 3.76 9.37 8.78
CA ASP A 104 4.25 8.34 9.70
C ASP A 104 3.73 8.50 11.15
N GLY A 105 2.73 9.35 11.40
CA GLY A 105 2.19 9.65 12.71
C GLY A 105 2.81 10.89 13.32
N ARG A 106 3.14 10.86 14.61
CA ARG A 106 3.65 12.01 15.39
C ARG A 106 4.77 12.77 14.69
N LYS A 107 4.77 14.08 14.85
CA LYS A 107 5.69 15.01 14.20
C LYS A 107 7.16 14.61 14.32
N GLU A 108 7.61 14.30 15.52
CA GLU A 108 9.02 13.94 15.76
C GLU A 108 9.44 12.65 15.06
N MET A 109 8.52 11.67 14.94
CA MET A 109 8.78 10.41 14.22
C MET A 109 8.77 10.64 12.72
N HIS A 110 7.79 11.38 12.22
CA HIS A 110 7.68 11.74 10.83
C HIS A 110 8.89 12.52 10.34
N ASP A 111 9.22 13.63 11.00
CA ASP A 111 10.32 14.53 10.60
C ASP A 111 11.70 13.86 10.72
N ARG A 112 11.87 12.94 11.69
CA ARG A 112 13.07 12.12 11.78
C ARG A 112 13.30 11.26 10.56
N MET A 113 12.24 10.65 10.01
CA MET A 113 12.34 9.64 8.94
C MET A 113 12.09 10.22 7.55
N ARG A 114 11.31 11.31 7.46
CA ARG A 114 10.91 11.98 6.20
C ARG A 114 11.28 13.46 6.18
N PRO A 115 12.54 13.84 6.43
CA PRO A 115 12.96 15.22 6.24
C PRO A 115 12.92 15.58 4.74
N ASP A 116 12.90 16.86 4.45
CA ASP A 116 13.10 17.38 3.11
C ASP A 116 14.56 17.26 2.63
N VAL A 117 14.87 17.83 1.46
CA VAL A 117 16.22 17.83 0.88
C VAL A 117 17.23 18.67 1.68
N ASN A 118 16.74 19.61 2.49
CA ASN A 118 17.54 20.45 3.38
C ASN A 118 17.66 19.85 4.79
N ASN A 119 17.10 18.65 5.00
CA ASN A 119 16.99 17.98 6.29
C ASN A 119 16.07 18.71 7.29
N GLU A 120 15.10 19.49 6.80
CA GLU A 120 14.06 20.14 7.59
C GLU A 120 12.81 19.25 7.71
N GLY A 121 12.01 19.50 8.78
CA GLY A 121 10.77 18.75 9.00
C GLY A 121 9.70 19.06 7.95
N THR A 122 8.94 18.04 7.57
CA THR A 122 7.89 18.15 6.53
C THR A 122 6.47 17.98 7.10
N TYR A 123 6.35 17.56 8.36
CA TYR A 123 5.09 17.18 8.99
C TYR A 123 4.00 18.24 8.89
N ASP A 124 4.27 19.47 9.35
CA ASP A 124 3.24 20.52 9.43
C ASP A 124 2.64 20.86 8.07
N GLN A 125 3.50 20.92 7.04
CA GLN A 125 3.04 21.18 5.67
C GLN A 125 2.22 20.01 5.13
N ILE A 126 2.66 18.78 5.36
CA ILE A 126 1.97 17.59 4.89
C ILE A 126 0.61 17.46 5.57
N VAL A 127 0.53 17.57 6.91
CA VAL A 127 -0.74 17.51 7.65
C VAL A 127 -1.74 18.51 7.11
N LYS A 128 -1.33 19.77 6.89
CA LYS A 128 -2.18 20.81 6.31
C LYS A 128 -2.71 20.43 4.94
N ASN A 129 -1.83 19.94 4.05
CA ASN A 129 -2.22 19.54 2.70
C ASN A 129 -3.17 18.33 2.71
N LEU A 130 -2.90 17.35 3.58
CA LEU A 130 -3.75 16.16 3.72
C LEU A 130 -5.13 16.51 4.28
N GLN A 131 -5.20 17.39 5.30
CA GLN A 131 -6.47 17.85 5.85
C GLN A 131 -7.32 18.53 4.78
N TYR A 132 -6.72 19.44 4.00
CA TYR A 132 -7.42 20.07 2.87
C TYR A 132 -7.91 19.03 1.86
N CYS A 133 -7.01 18.14 1.42
CA CYS A 133 -7.33 17.11 0.45
C CYS A 133 -8.48 16.21 0.91
N ILE A 134 -8.40 15.68 2.12
CA ILE A 134 -9.40 14.75 2.66
C ILE A 134 -10.77 15.42 2.81
N ALA A 135 -10.81 16.68 3.26
CA ALA A 135 -12.04 17.46 3.37
C ALA A 135 -12.74 17.66 2.01
N HIS A 136 -11.99 17.66 0.90
CA HIS A 136 -12.52 17.92 -0.45
C HIS A 136 -12.61 16.68 -1.34
N ARG A 137 -12.41 15.46 -0.79
CA ARG A 137 -12.49 14.19 -1.54
C ARG A 137 -13.92 13.75 -1.90
N ASN A 138 -14.96 14.38 -1.36
CA ASN A 138 -16.37 14.05 -1.65
C ASN A 138 -16.73 12.55 -1.46
N GLY A 139 -16.00 11.83 -0.60
CA GLY A 139 -16.20 10.41 -0.34
C GLY A 139 -15.41 9.47 -1.24
N GLU A 140 -14.52 9.99 -2.10
CA GLU A 140 -13.59 9.18 -2.89
C GLU A 140 -12.56 8.46 -1.99
N GLU A 141 -12.12 7.29 -2.44
CA GLU A 141 -11.25 6.41 -1.65
C GLU A 141 -9.89 7.05 -1.35
N TYR A 142 -9.48 6.95 -0.10
CA TYR A 142 -8.14 7.27 0.36
C TYR A 142 -7.81 6.48 1.62
N TYR A 143 -6.54 6.41 1.95
CA TYR A 143 -6.06 6.15 3.31
C TYR A 143 -4.71 6.80 3.56
N VAL A 144 -4.47 7.17 4.82
CA VAL A 144 -3.18 7.68 5.28
C VAL A 144 -2.32 6.50 5.67
N ARG A 145 -1.11 6.42 5.09
CA ARG A 145 -0.20 5.31 5.28
C ARG A 145 1.07 5.74 5.98
N GLY A 146 1.26 5.24 7.20
CA GLY A 146 2.48 5.40 7.97
C GLY A 146 3.39 4.19 7.90
N THR A 147 4.62 4.40 8.34
CA THR A 147 5.62 3.36 8.50
C THR A 147 6.20 3.44 9.91
N PHE A 148 6.09 2.36 10.69
CA PHE A 148 6.77 2.29 11.98
C PHE A 148 8.12 1.60 11.86
N THR A 149 9.03 2.02 12.69
CA THR A 149 10.43 1.59 12.75
C THR A 149 10.77 1.14 14.17
N ARG A 150 11.99 0.72 14.41
CA ARG A 150 12.50 0.48 15.76
C ARG A 150 12.46 1.71 16.67
N HIS A 151 12.36 2.92 16.08
CA HIS A 151 12.30 4.17 16.85
C HIS A 151 10.90 4.51 17.39
N ASN A 152 9.86 3.88 16.86
CA ASN A 152 8.45 4.08 17.23
C ASN A 152 7.69 2.76 17.31
N LEU A 153 8.18 1.82 18.13
CA LEU A 153 7.49 0.56 18.39
C LEU A 153 6.15 0.76 19.15
N ASP A 154 5.89 1.98 19.65
CA ASP A 154 4.63 2.45 20.21
C ASP A 154 3.70 3.07 19.16
N PHE A 155 3.67 2.49 17.97
CA PHE A 155 3.00 3.01 16.77
C PHE A 155 1.48 3.20 16.91
N THR A 156 0.83 2.67 17.95
CA THR A 156 -0.56 3.00 18.25
C THR A 156 -0.72 4.49 18.53
N THR A 157 0.26 5.12 19.21
CA THR A 157 0.25 6.56 19.45
C THR A 157 0.40 7.36 18.14
N ASP A 158 1.10 6.82 17.14
CA ASP A 158 1.18 7.42 15.82
C ASP A 158 -0.15 7.32 15.08
N VAL A 159 -0.87 6.20 15.24
CA VAL A 159 -2.24 6.06 14.73
C VAL A 159 -3.20 7.02 15.42
N GLU A 160 -3.11 7.18 16.76
CA GLU A 160 -3.91 8.15 17.52
C GLU A 160 -3.68 9.57 17.01
N ASP A 161 -2.44 9.96 16.76
CA ASP A 161 -2.09 11.28 16.19
C ASP A 161 -2.76 11.50 14.84
N MET A 162 -2.72 10.52 13.93
CA MET A 162 -3.42 10.59 12.65
C MET A 162 -4.94 10.75 12.82
N LEU A 163 -5.54 10.02 13.77
CA LEU A 163 -6.97 10.10 14.05
C LEU A 163 -7.36 11.47 14.62
N ASP A 164 -6.55 12.05 15.50
CA ASP A 164 -6.77 13.35 16.12
C ASP A 164 -6.61 14.51 15.10
N HIS A 165 -5.84 14.29 14.02
CA HIS A 165 -5.79 15.21 12.88
C HIS A 165 -6.95 15.04 11.89
N GLY A 166 -7.93 14.15 12.18
CA GLY A 166 -9.12 13.95 11.36
C GLY A 166 -8.91 12.97 10.20
N PHE A 167 -7.98 12.02 10.30
CA PHE A 167 -7.71 11.00 9.29
C PHE A 167 -8.30 9.64 9.69
N PRO A 168 -9.59 9.37 9.46
CA PRO A 168 -10.26 8.15 9.96
C PRO A 168 -9.95 6.89 9.15
N ALA A 169 -9.16 6.96 8.08
CA ALA A 169 -8.74 5.82 7.27
C ALA A 169 -7.21 5.74 7.27
N VAL A 170 -6.67 4.77 8.01
CA VAL A 170 -5.23 4.68 8.26
C VAL A 170 -4.67 3.28 8.02
N SER A 171 -3.38 3.23 7.75
CA SER A 171 -2.56 2.02 7.66
C SER A 171 -1.20 2.29 8.31
N MET A 172 -0.66 1.30 9.03
CA MET A 172 0.67 1.38 9.62
C MET A 172 1.47 0.12 9.28
N GLU A 173 2.54 0.31 8.49
CA GLU A 173 3.39 -0.76 8.00
C GLU A 173 4.69 -0.86 8.79
N PRO A 174 5.22 -2.07 9.05
CA PRO A 174 6.60 -2.18 9.52
C PRO A 174 7.56 -1.71 8.44
N VAL A 175 8.64 -1.04 8.86
CA VAL A 175 9.71 -0.67 7.94
C VAL A 175 10.31 -1.91 7.27
N VAL A 176 10.60 -1.77 5.98
CA VAL A 176 11.33 -2.74 5.19
C VAL A 176 12.51 -2.05 4.54
N GLY A 177 13.66 -2.70 4.46
CA GLY A 177 14.87 -2.08 3.90
C GLY A 177 16.12 -2.84 4.33
N ASP A 178 17.20 -2.12 4.61
CA ASP A 178 18.46 -2.69 5.06
C ASP A 178 18.34 -3.21 6.50
N ASP A 179 18.54 -4.51 6.70
CA ASP A 179 18.48 -5.14 8.02
C ASP A 179 19.58 -4.64 8.97
N SER A 180 20.68 -4.09 8.43
CA SER A 180 21.77 -3.49 9.23
C SER A 180 21.44 -2.08 9.73
N ALA A 181 20.41 -1.42 9.18
CA ALA A 181 20.07 -0.05 9.56
C ALA A 181 19.55 0.03 11.00
N GLU A 182 19.88 1.13 11.68
CA GLU A 182 19.48 1.36 13.09
C GLU A 182 17.95 1.40 13.30
N TYR A 183 17.20 1.77 12.25
CA TYR A 183 15.74 1.85 12.28
C TYR A 183 15.05 0.51 12.03
N SER A 184 15.80 -0.53 11.61
CA SER A 184 15.23 -1.83 11.25
C SER A 184 14.73 -2.60 12.47
N ILE A 185 13.55 -3.19 12.34
CA ILE A 185 12.93 -4.02 13.37
C ILE A 185 13.72 -5.32 13.47
N LYS A 186 14.08 -5.70 14.70
CA LYS A 186 14.82 -6.93 15.00
C LYS A 186 13.89 -7.97 15.62
N GLU A 187 14.36 -9.22 15.65
CA GLU A 187 13.62 -10.30 16.29
C GLU A 187 13.35 -10.01 17.78
N SER A 188 14.32 -9.38 18.46
CA SER A 188 14.17 -8.93 19.86
C SER A 188 13.06 -7.91 20.09
N ASP A 189 12.61 -7.20 19.06
CA ASP A 189 11.57 -6.20 19.15
C ASP A 189 10.16 -6.82 18.99
N LEU A 190 10.06 -8.07 18.48
CA LEU A 190 8.79 -8.74 18.20
C LEU A 190 7.83 -8.83 19.41
N PRO A 191 8.26 -9.11 20.64
CA PRO A 191 7.35 -9.09 21.78
C PRO A 191 6.66 -7.73 21.92
N ARG A 192 7.43 -6.63 21.84
CA ARG A 192 6.89 -5.27 21.92
C ARG A 192 5.97 -4.92 20.77
N VAL A 193 6.32 -5.31 19.55
CA VAL A 193 5.47 -5.13 18.36
C VAL A 193 4.13 -5.87 18.51
N LYS A 194 4.15 -7.10 19.04
CA LYS A 194 2.93 -7.89 19.28
C LYS A 194 2.02 -7.24 20.33
N GLU A 195 2.59 -6.80 21.45
CA GLU A 195 1.85 -6.04 22.48
C GLU A 195 1.21 -4.76 21.91
N GLU A 196 1.94 -4.06 21.04
CA GLU A 196 1.44 -2.84 20.44
C GLU A 196 0.29 -3.10 19.45
N TYR A 197 0.29 -4.22 18.71
CA TYR A 197 -0.88 -4.63 17.93
C TYR A 197 -2.08 -4.97 18.80
N ASP A 198 -1.89 -5.54 20.00
CA ASP A 198 -2.98 -5.77 20.95
C ASP A 198 -3.55 -4.44 21.45
N ARG A 199 -2.69 -3.46 21.78
CA ARG A 199 -3.10 -2.10 22.16
C ARG A 199 -3.89 -1.42 21.04
N LEU A 200 -3.41 -1.50 19.79
CA LEU A 200 -4.10 -0.95 18.63
C LEU A 200 -5.47 -1.61 18.39
N ALA A 201 -5.59 -2.92 18.59
CA ALA A 201 -6.84 -3.63 18.47
C ALA A 201 -7.83 -3.24 19.58
N GLN A 202 -7.35 -2.99 20.81
CA GLN A 202 -8.16 -2.44 21.89
C GLN A 202 -8.64 -1.02 21.58
N LEU A 203 -7.75 -0.15 21.08
CA LEU A 203 -8.11 1.19 20.63
C LEU A 203 -9.18 1.13 19.52
N PHE A 204 -9.05 0.21 18.57
CA PHE A 204 -10.02 0.03 17.49
C PHE A 204 -11.41 -0.29 18.04
N ILE A 205 -11.51 -1.23 18.99
CA ILE A 205 -12.78 -1.61 19.65
C ILE A 205 -13.33 -0.42 20.46
N GLN A 206 -12.49 0.22 21.27
CA GLN A 206 -12.91 1.37 22.11
C GLN A 206 -13.48 2.51 21.26
N ARG A 207 -12.81 2.91 20.19
CA ARG A 207 -13.28 3.97 19.28
C ARG A 207 -14.60 3.61 18.62
N GLU A 208 -14.82 2.32 18.30
CA GLU A 208 -16.12 1.85 17.77
C GLU A 208 -17.23 1.94 18.83
N GLU A 209 -16.93 1.62 20.10
CA GLU A 209 -17.87 1.75 21.22
C GLU A 209 -18.26 3.19 21.53
N GLU A 210 -17.31 4.10 21.39
CA GLU A 210 -17.51 5.54 21.59
C GLU A 210 -18.23 6.22 20.41
N GLY A 211 -18.59 5.47 19.35
CA GLY A 211 -19.24 6.02 18.16
C GLY A 211 -18.30 6.80 17.23
N ARG A 212 -17.00 6.66 17.39
CA ARG A 212 -15.93 7.27 16.59
C ARG A 212 -15.12 6.22 15.84
N PRO A 213 -15.74 5.34 15.01
CA PRO A 213 -15.06 4.26 14.34
C PRO A 213 -14.03 4.81 13.33
N PHE A 214 -12.95 4.07 13.16
CA PHE A 214 -11.98 4.35 12.12
C PHE A 214 -11.69 3.09 11.29
N PHE A 215 -11.15 3.27 10.09
CA PHE A 215 -10.72 2.19 9.24
C PHE A 215 -9.23 1.96 9.45
N PHE A 216 -8.86 0.72 9.84
CA PHE A 216 -7.47 0.30 9.89
C PHE A 216 -7.24 -0.81 8.85
N PHE A 217 -6.40 -0.54 7.85
CA PHE A 217 -6.23 -1.38 6.67
C PHE A 217 -5.97 -2.85 7.02
N HIS A 218 -5.08 -3.12 7.97
CA HIS A 218 -4.66 -4.48 8.32
C HIS A 218 -5.67 -5.26 9.17
N PHE A 219 -6.65 -4.61 9.78
CA PHE A 219 -7.73 -5.28 10.51
C PHE A 219 -8.96 -5.50 9.62
N ASN A 220 -9.01 -4.87 8.44
CA ASN A 220 -10.07 -5.05 7.47
C ASN A 220 -9.88 -6.34 6.65
N MET A 221 -9.92 -7.47 7.31
CA MET A 221 -9.81 -8.79 6.69
C MET A 221 -11.18 -9.45 6.60
N ASP A 222 -11.58 -9.95 5.41
CA ASP A 222 -12.75 -10.80 5.29
C ASP A 222 -12.40 -12.22 5.74
N LEU A 223 -12.63 -12.50 7.01
CA LEU A 223 -12.34 -13.81 7.60
C LEU A 223 -13.34 -14.90 7.19
N TRP A 224 -14.52 -14.53 6.67
CA TRP A 224 -15.57 -15.46 6.25
C TRP A 224 -15.36 -15.95 4.83
N LYS A 225 -15.20 -15.03 3.88
CA LYS A 225 -15.01 -15.35 2.48
C LYS A 225 -13.53 -15.38 2.10
N GLY A 226 -12.72 -14.54 2.78
CA GLY A 226 -11.33 -14.30 2.48
C GLY A 226 -11.12 -13.65 1.10
N PRO A 227 -9.88 -13.37 0.71
CA PRO A 227 -9.56 -12.94 -0.63
C PRO A 227 -9.85 -14.04 -1.66
N CYS A 228 -9.92 -13.70 -2.95
CA CYS A 228 -10.05 -14.68 -4.03
C CYS A 228 -8.89 -15.69 -4.00
N LEU A 229 -9.13 -16.89 -4.55
CA LEU A 229 -8.16 -18.00 -4.49
C LEU A 229 -6.75 -17.62 -4.98
N PRO A 230 -6.54 -16.92 -6.11
CA PRO A 230 -5.21 -16.48 -6.52
C PRO A 230 -4.52 -15.61 -5.45
N LYS A 231 -5.21 -14.65 -4.85
CA LYS A 231 -4.67 -13.81 -3.77
C LYS A 231 -4.32 -14.60 -2.52
N ARG A 232 -5.12 -15.60 -2.13
CA ARG A 232 -4.81 -16.48 -0.99
C ARG A 232 -3.53 -17.26 -1.19
N LEU A 233 -3.24 -17.64 -2.42
CA LEU A 233 -2.10 -18.49 -2.75
C LEU A 233 -0.82 -17.70 -2.99
N ARG A 234 -0.90 -16.56 -3.69
CA ARG A 234 0.25 -15.84 -4.26
C ARG A 234 0.39 -14.39 -3.83
N GLY A 235 -0.56 -13.87 -3.04
CA GLY A 235 -0.54 -12.48 -2.58
C GLY A 235 -0.84 -11.47 -3.69
N CYS A 236 0.02 -10.47 -3.83
CA CYS A 236 -0.18 -9.33 -4.74
C CYS A 236 0.01 -9.65 -6.23
N GLY A 237 0.50 -10.86 -6.57
CA GLY A 237 0.74 -11.25 -7.94
C GLY A 237 2.00 -10.64 -8.57
N ALA A 238 2.96 -10.17 -7.78
CA ALA A 238 4.22 -9.64 -8.29
C ALA A 238 4.87 -10.59 -9.31
N GLY A 239 5.38 -10.02 -10.40
CA GLY A 239 6.05 -10.74 -11.47
C GLY A 239 5.13 -11.43 -12.50
N HIS A 240 3.79 -11.46 -12.29
CA HIS A 240 2.88 -12.08 -13.27
C HIS A 240 1.51 -11.39 -13.41
N GLU A 241 0.95 -10.82 -12.33
CA GLU A 241 -0.30 -10.04 -12.35
C GLU A 241 -0.06 -8.57 -11.99
N TYR A 242 0.99 -8.31 -11.24
CA TYR A 242 1.47 -6.98 -10.90
C TYR A 242 2.88 -6.79 -11.44
N LEU A 243 3.11 -5.70 -12.16
CA LEU A 243 4.39 -5.33 -12.75
C LEU A 243 4.63 -3.83 -12.54
N ALA A 244 5.89 -3.41 -12.52
CA ALA A 244 6.26 -2.00 -12.44
C ALA A 244 7.00 -1.59 -13.71
N VAL A 245 6.61 -0.45 -14.31
CA VAL A 245 7.26 0.16 -15.46
C VAL A 245 8.03 1.40 -15.00
N VAL A 246 9.27 1.55 -15.42
CA VAL A 246 10.13 2.68 -15.06
C VAL A 246 10.37 3.63 -16.25
N PRO A 247 10.94 4.84 -16.02
CA PRO A 247 11.02 5.88 -17.05
C PRO A 247 11.74 5.52 -18.35
N ASN A 248 12.68 4.56 -18.35
CA ASN A 248 13.33 4.06 -19.57
C ASN A 248 12.52 2.97 -20.31
N GLY A 249 11.34 2.62 -19.77
CA GLY A 249 10.46 1.59 -20.32
C GLY A 249 10.70 0.18 -19.80
N ASP A 250 11.71 -0.07 -18.97
CA ASP A 250 11.95 -1.38 -18.40
C ASP A 250 10.81 -1.81 -17.47
N ILE A 251 10.55 -3.12 -17.47
CA ILE A 251 9.49 -3.76 -16.68
C ILE A 251 10.15 -4.61 -15.61
N TYR A 252 9.71 -4.42 -14.36
CA TYR A 252 10.14 -5.18 -13.18
C TYR A 252 8.98 -5.97 -12.56
N PRO A 253 9.26 -7.03 -11.77
CA PRO A 253 8.22 -7.81 -11.07
C PRO A 253 7.33 -6.98 -10.15
N CYS A 254 7.89 -5.98 -9.46
CA CYS A 254 7.16 -4.96 -8.70
C CYS A 254 8.07 -3.74 -8.45
N HIS A 255 7.50 -2.67 -7.89
CA HIS A 255 8.23 -1.44 -7.59
C HIS A 255 9.41 -1.62 -6.61
N GLN A 256 9.38 -2.63 -5.72
CA GLN A 256 10.49 -2.91 -4.80
C GLN A 256 11.68 -3.65 -5.46
N PHE A 257 11.49 -4.22 -6.65
CA PHE A 257 12.57 -4.82 -7.44
C PHE A 257 13.22 -3.84 -8.42
N VAL A 258 12.66 -2.65 -8.57
CA VAL A 258 13.23 -1.62 -9.45
C VAL A 258 14.67 -1.30 -9.06
N GLY A 259 15.57 -1.28 -10.04
CA GLY A 259 16.99 -1.01 -9.87
C GLY A 259 17.83 -2.19 -9.38
N ARG A 260 17.21 -3.33 -9.03
CA ARG A 260 17.97 -4.54 -8.68
C ARG A 260 18.43 -5.25 -9.94
N GLU A 261 19.73 -5.58 -9.96
CA GLU A 261 20.33 -6.31 -11.06
C GLU A 261 19.64 -7.67 -11.29
N GLY A 262 19.44 -8.02 -12.55
CA GLY A 262 18.84 -9.30 -12.92
C GLY A 262 17.31 -9.37 -12.85
N TYR A 263 16.60 -8.35 -12.31
CA TYR A 263 15.15 -8.38 -12.15
C TYR A 263 14.34 -7.72 -13.28
N VAL A 264 14.97 -7.30 -14.37
CA VAL A 264 14.25 -6.81 -15.56
C VAL A 264 13.56 -7.99 -16.24
N VAL A 265 12.23 -7.94 -16.38
CA VAL A 265 11.43 -8.97 -17.04
C VAL A 265 11.12 -8.64 -18.49
N GLY A 266 11.33 -7.39 -18.92
CA GLY A 266 11.10 -6.94 -20.28
C GLY A 266 11.17 -5.42 -20.40
N ASN A 267 10.66 -4.88 -21.52
CA ASN A 267 10.58 -3.45 -21.77
C ASN A 267 9.30 -3.14 -22.54
N VAL A 268 8.66 -2.00 -22.34
CA VAL A 268 7.39 -1.62 -23.00
C VAL A 268 7.52 -1.48 -24.52
N TYR A 269 8.73 -1.29 -25.06
CA TYR A 269 9.01 -1.20 -26.50
C TYR A 269 9.30 -2.57 -27.13
N GLU A 270 9.84 -3.50 -26.34
CA GLU A 270 10.40 -4.75 -26.82
C GLU A 270 9.60 -5.98 -26.34
N GLY A 271 8.67 -5.77 -25.42
CA GLY A 271 7.86 -6.83 -24.80
C GLY A 271 8.57 -7.58 -23.67
N LEU A 272 7.95 -8.66 -23.23
CA LEU A 272 8.47 -9.50 -22.15
C LEU A 272 9.59 -10.41 -22.68
N LYS A 273 10.69 -10.49 -21.94
CA LYS A 273 11.89 -11.26 -22.30
C LYS A 273 12.21 -12.37 -21.30
N ASN A 274 12.05 -12.10 -20.01
CA ASN A 274 12.43 -13.06 -18.96
C ASN A 274 11.23 -13.88 -18.49
N MET A 275 10.69 -14.72 -19.39
CA MET A 275 9.55 -15.59 -19.08
C MET A 275 9.86 -16.62 -17.97
N LYS A 276 11.13 -17.02 -17.82
CA LYS A 276 11.56 -17.94 -16.76
C LYS A 276 11.35 -17.30 -15.39
N MET A 277 11.79 -16.05 -15.20
CA MET A 277 11.58 -15.32 -13.96
C MET A 277 10.10 -15.12 -13.66
N MET A 278 9.31 -14.70 -14.65
CA MET A 278 7.86 -14.54 -14.47
C MET A 278 7.18 -15.85 -14.08
N HIS A 279 7.62 -16.97 -14.68
CA HIS A 279 7.14 -18.30 -14.28
C HIS A 279 7.52 -18.63 -12.84
N ASP A 280 8.74 -18.33 -12.41
CA ASP A 280 9.22 -18.55 -11.05
C ASP A 280 8.39 -17.75 -10.03
N PHE A 281 8.15 -16.47 -10.27
CA PHE A 281 7.23 -15.66 -9.46
C PHE A 281 5.80 -16.24 -9.43
N ARG A 282 5.30 -16.70 -10.56
CA ARG A 282 3.96 -17.31 -10.67
C ARG A 282 3.84 -18.61 -9.88
N MET A 283 4.90 -19.41 -9.83
CA MET A 283 4.95 -20.69 -9.11
C MET A 283 5.28 -20.51 -7.63
N ASN A 284 5.65 -19.31 -7.21
CA ASN A 284 5.93 -18.98 -5.82
C ASN A 284 4.62 -18.74 -5.05
N HIS A 285 4.15 -19.76 -4.36
CA HIS A 285 2.88 -19.76 -3.62
C HIS A 285 3.01 -20.43 -2.25
N VAL A 286 1.98 -20.36 -1.42
CA VAL A 286 2.01 -20.86 -0.03
C VAL A 286 2.35 -22.36 0.09
N PHE A 287 2.07 -23.17 -0.92
CA PHE A 287 2.40 -24.59 -0.92
C PHE A 287 3.78 -24.92 -1.52
N SER A 288 4.44 -23.95 -2.15
CA SER A 288 5.82 -24.09 -2.63
C SER A 288 6.86 -23.70 -1.59
N LYS A 289 6.42 -23.18 -0.43
CA LYS A 289 7.26 -22.73 0.69
C LYS A 289 7.06 -23.67 1.86
N PRO A 290 8.07 -24.47 2.24
CA PRO A 290 7.93 -25.44 3.34
C PRO A 290 7.38 -24.83 4.62
N GLU A 291 7.84 -23.64 5.01
CA GLU A 291 7.43 -22.95 6.23
C GLU A 291 5.96 -22.47 6.19
N CYS A 292 5.38 -22.39 4.99
CA CYS A 292 3.99 -21.95 4.83
C CYS A 292 2.98 -23.11 4.80
N VAL A 293 3.41 -24.34 4.48
CA VAL A 293 2.49 -25.49 4.29
C VAL A 293 1.60 -25.72 5.50
N ASP A 294 2.18 -25.70 6.71
CA ASP A 294 1.47 -25.93 7.96
C ASP A 294 1.12 -24.64 8.72
N CYS A 295 1.41 -23.45 8.13
CA CYS A 295 1.10 -22.18 8.76
C CYS A 295 -0.43 -21.93 8.76
N TRP A 296 -1.01 -21.70 9.94
CA TRP A 296 -2.44 -21.42 10.10
C TRP A 296 -2.89 -20.13 9.42
N ALA A 297 -1.99 -19.13 9.30
CA ALA A 297 -2.30 -17.82 8.69
C ALA A 297 -2.05 -17.79 7.17
N LYS A 298 -1.62 -18.90 6.53
CA LYS A 298 -1.15 -18.90 5.13
C LYS A 298 -2.11 -18.28 4.12
N PHE A 299 -3.42 -18.46 4.27
CA PHE A 299 -4.42 -17.95 3.32
C PHE A 299 -4.78 -16.47 3.54
N PHE A 300 -4.31 -15.87 4.61
CA PHE A 300 -4.40 -14.43 4.88
C PHE A 300 -3.08 -13.70 4.63
N CYS A 301 -1.96 -14.40 4.85
CA CYS A 301 -0.60 -13.90 4.60
C CYS A 301 -0.18 -14.08 3.14
N SER A 302 -0.61 -15.16 2.48
CA SER A 302 -0.29 -15.49 1.08
C SER A 302 1.21 -15.73 0.82
N GLY A 303 1.98 -16.13 1.85
CA GLY A 303 3.40 -16.47 1.74
C GLY A 303 4.36 -15.29 1.85
N GLY A 304 3.89 -14.13 2.33
CA GLY A 304 4.70 -12.94 2.55
C GLY A 304 5.00 -12.14 1.26
N CYS A 305 5.72 -11.04 1.44
CA CYS A 305 6.15 -10.18 0.34
C CYS A 305 7.40 -10.77 -0.35
N HIS A 306 7.34 -11.00 -1.65
CA HIS A 306 8.45 -11.56 -2.44
C HIS A 306 9.72 -10.70 -2.32
N ALA A 307 9.57 -9.37 -2.36
CA ALA A 307 10.70 -8.46 -2.25
C ALA A 307 11.35 -8.45 -0.86
N ASN A 308 10.54 -8.59 0.19
CA ASN A 308 11.07 -8.70 1.56
C ASN A 308 11.75 -10.06 1.76
N ASN A 309 11.15 -11.13 1.24
CA ASN A 309 11.73 -12.47 1.30
C ASN A 309 13.11 -12.48 0.63
N GLU A 310 13.22 -11.91 -0.56
CA GLU A 310 14.50 -11.81 -1.27
C GLU A 310 15.50 -10.92 -0.52
N ALA A 311 15.07 -9.74 -0.06
CA ALA A 311 15.95 -8.77 0.60
C ALA A 311 16.54 -9.29 1.93
N TYR A 312 15.75 -10.03 2.71
CA TYR A 312 16.15 -10.46 4.06
C TYR A 312 16.51 -11.94 4.18
N ALA A 313 15.96 -12.78 3.31
CA ALA A 313 16.26 -14.20 3.32
C ALA A 313 17.05 -14.68 2.10
N GLY A 314 17.36 -13.75 1.15
CA GLY A 314 18.16 -14.00 -0.05
C GLY A 314 17.43 -14.82 -1.12
N ASP A 315 16.12 -15.07 -0.95
CA ASP A 315 15.34 -15.91 -1.86
C ASP A 315 13.85 -15.54 -1.78
N ILE A 316 13.21 -15.29 -2.92
CA ILE A 316 11.76 -15.00 -2.98
C ILE A 316 10.91 -16.15 -2.40
N HIS A 317 11.43 -17.36 -2.39
CA HIS A 317 10.73 -18.57 -1.87
C HIS A 317 10.87 -18.75 -0.37
N LYS A 318 11.77 -18.04 0.29
CA LYS A 318 12.03 -18.18 1.72
C LYS A 318 11.37 -17.06 2.52
N PRO A 319 10.32 -17.34 3.31
CA PRO A 319 9.63 -16.31 4.07
C PRO A 319 10.52 -15.61 5.11
N TYR A 320 10.44 -14.28 5.19
CA TYR A 320 11.11 -13.50 6.21
C TYR A 320 10.38 -13.61 7.55
N GLN A 321 11.03 -14.20 8.56
CA GLN A 321 10.39 -14.63 9.80
C GLN A 321 9.78 -13.48 10.61
N ILE A 322 10.42 -12.31 10.67
CA ILE A 322 9.88 -11.14 11.39
C ILE A 322 8.52 -10.75 10.80
N THR A 323 8.41 -10.68 9.47
CA THR A 323 7.13 -10.36 8.83
C THR A 323 6.09 -11.47 8.99
N CYS A 324 6.51 -12.73 9.08
CA CYS A 324 5.61 -13.85 9.40
C CYS A 324 4.95 -13.67 10.75
N GLU A 325 5.72 -13.33 11.78
CA GLU A 325 5.22 -13.12 13.14
C GLU A 325 4.31 -11.89 13.25
N ILE A 326 4.67 -10.80 12.59
CA ILE A 326 3.83 -9.60 12.53
C ILE A 326 2.49 -9.91 11.82
N GLN A 327 2.52 -10.64 10.70
CA GLN A 327 1.31 -10.96 9.96
C GLN A 327 0.40 -11.92 10.73
N LYS A 328 0.94 -12.91 11.41
CA LYS A 328 0.17 -13.78 12.33
C LYS A 328 -0.56 -12.93 13.38
N LYS A 329 0.16 -11.97 14.00
CA LYS A 329 -0.43 -11.10 15.01
C LYS A 329 -1.55 -10.20 14.44
N ARG A 330 -1.38 -9.65 13.25
CA ARG A 330 -2.43 -8.89 12.55
C ARG A 330 -3.69 -9.72 12.32
N VAL A 331 -3.54 -10.96 11.87
CA VAL A 331 -4.68 -11.88 11.66
C VAL A 331 -5.36 -12.22 12.99
N GLU A 332 -4.60 -12.49 14.05
CA GLU A 332 -5.10 -12.71 15.41
C GLU A 332 -5.93 -11.53 15.92
N CYS A 333 -5.43 -10.31 15.79
CA CYS A 333 -6.16 -9.10 16.16
C CYS A 333 -7.44 -8.92 15.34
N ALA A 334 -7.40 -9.16 14.02
CA ALA A 334 -8.59 -9.11 13.17
C ALA A 334 -9.65 -10.14 13.58
N MET A 335 -9.22 -11.36 13.96
CA MET A 335 -10.11 -12.41 14.49
C MET A 335 -10.73 -11.98 15.82
N MET A 336 -9.93 -11.42 16.74
CA MET A 336 -10.41 -10.91 18.03
C MET A 336 -11.49 -9.82 17.84
N ILE A 337 -11.22 -8.83 16.99
CA ILE A 337 -12.15 -7.74 16.68
C ILE A 337 -13.46 -8.29 16.10
N GLN A 338 -13.40 -9.22 15.15
CA GLN A 338 -14.61 -9.79 14.55
C GLN A 338 -15.39 -10.66 15.52
N ALA A 339 -14.71 -11.44 16.37
CA ALA A 339 -15.37 -12.21 17.44
C ALA A 339 -16.08 -11.27 18.41
N TYR A 340 -15.41 -10.22 18.87
CA TYR A 340 -15.97 -9.20 19.74
C TYR A 340 -17.22 -8.56 19.13
N ASN A 341 -17.15 -8.12 17.89
CA ASN A 341 -18.27 -7.51 17.17
C ASN A 341 -19.46 -8.50 16.96
N SER A 342 -19.15 -9.77 16.71
CA SER A 342 -20.18 -10.81 16.55
C SER A 342 -20.98 -11.10 17.82
N LEU A 343 -20.36 -10.97 18.99
CA LEU A 343 -21.02 -11.16 20.28
C LEU A 343 -21.93 -9.97 20.64
N ARG A 344 -21.63 -8.77 20.19
CA ARG A 344 -22.38 -7.55 20.53
C ARG A 344 -23.47 -7.15 19.53
N LYS A 345 -23.33 -7.53 18.26
CA LYS A 345 -24.28 -7.21 17.17
C LYS A 345 -24.95 -8.49 16.69
N PRO A 346 -26.03 -8.98 17.33
CA PRO A 346 -26.74 -10.12 16.80
C PRO A 346 -27.35 -9.80 15.43
N LYS A 347 -26.74 -10.36 14.39
CA LYS A 347 -27.28 -10.51 13.02
C LYS A 347 -27.65 -9.23 12.25
N VAL A 348 -26.73 -8.35 11.97
CA VAL A 348 -26.72 -7.64 10.69
C VAL A 348 -25.40 -7.99 10.00
N MET A 349 -25.43 -8.97 9.12
CA MET A 349 -24.29 -9.30 8.25
C MET A 349 -24.07 -8.15 7.27
N ALA A 350 -23.29 -7.17 7.67
CA ALA A 350 -22.82 -6.11 6.77
C ALA A 350 -21.71 -6.67 5.87
N GLN A 351 -21.89 -6.51 4.57
CA GLN A 351 -20.85 -6.87 3.60
C GLN A 351 -19.60 -6.02 3.85
N PRO A 352 -18.41 -6.62 3.95
CA PRO A 352 -17.17 -5.87 4.09
C PRO A 352 -16.84 -5.16 2.76
N GLY A 353 -16.31 -3.96 2.84
CA GLY A 353 -15.52 -3.41 1.76
C GLY A 353 -15.87 -2.03 1.21
N THR A 354 -17.01 -1.41 1.53
CA THR A 354 -17.32 -0.06 1.03
C THR A 354 -18.10 0.81 2.01
N ARG A 355 -18.67 0.24 3.05
CA ARG A 355 -19.54 0.95 4.01
C ARG A 355 -18.79 1.63 5.15
N ALA A 356 -17.66 1.12 5.61
CA ALA A 356 -16.98 1.69 6.77
C ALA A 356 -16.32 3.03 6.42
N ALA A 357 -15.63 3.14 5.29
CA ALA A 357 -15.09 4.41 4.82
C ALA A 357 -16.22 5.42 4.48
N LYS A 358 -17.32 4.95 3.90
CA LYS A 358 -18.51 5.80 3.65
C LYS A 358 -19.24 6.18 4.93
N ALA A 359 -19.27 5.32 5.94
CA ALA A 359 -19.92 5.61 7.23
C ALA A 359 -19.07 6.59 8.08
N ALA A 360 -17.74 6.44 8.07
CA ALA A 360 -16.83 7.39 8.72
C ALA A 360 -16.91 8.78 8.08
N ALA A 361 -16.93 8.85 6.75
CA ALA A 361 -17.13 10.10 6.01
C ALA A 361 -18.52 10.72 6.21
N ALA A 362 -19.56 9.91 6.43
CA ALA A 362 -20.92 10.39 6.69
C ALA A 362 -21.14 10.89 8.12
N ALA A 363 -20.42 10.33 9.10
CA ALA A 363 -20.46 10.79 10.49
C ALA A 363 -19.85 12.20 10.64
N LEU A 364 -18.75 12.47 9.96
CA LEU A 364 -18.08 13.79 9.93
C LEU A 364 -18.90 14.90 9.26
N ARG A 365 -19.91 14.55 8.42
CA ARG A 365 -20.80 15.54 7.77
C ARG A 365 -22.00 15.95 8.63
N LYS A 366 -22.23 15.33 9.78
CA LYS A 366 -23.37 15.65 10.66
C LYS A 366 -23.03 16.57 11.80
N GLU A 367 -21.77 16.93 12.00
CA GLU A 367 -21.30 17.82 13.06
C GLU A 367 -20.75 19.17 12.52
N GLY A 368 -21.02 19.53 11.25
CA GLY A 368 -20.68 20.79 10.61
C GLY A 368 -21.92 21.57 10.16
#